data_133b8d927f17a8563d0397291e91ee27
#
_entry.id   133b8d927f17a8563d0397291e91ee27
#
_cell.length_a   1.000
_cell.length_b   1.000
_cell.length_c   1.000
_cell.angle_alpha   90.00
_cell.angle_beta   90.00
_cell.angle_gamma   90.00
#
_symmetry.space_group_name_H-M   'P 1'
#
loop_
_entity.id
_entity.type
_entity.pdbx_description
1 polymer ?
#
loop_
_entity_poly.entity_id
_entity_poly.type
_entity_poly.pdbx_seq_one_letter_code
_entity_poly.pdbx_strand_id
1 'polypeptide(L)'
;MQTQKELVSLHPAGGILNVDILSFQRLAYRIFEETGGSLYPVLEETGKSLVVKRVAQEKKKELTILGSTLKRTGAVSQMKSLISELKQYQIAPSELDTWAEETGEKKLLAAKLKDTGVIYRAFEEYLENRYVTAEDVLEVLAGKLEESSLIRNSEVLVDGFTGFTPVQIGVLGKLFRLCEKVYVTIIMDEREDPYKKAIPHQLFAMSRQLIQQLMKAADEAGCPVEPEIWVRRSGYGRFQSGSMMDQLEQNLFRYGIRRIVGTEAGKRAESKAGAGTNGKNKKEIGPSTLENAQKTKKEHLESGQNLKQQGIYISVAPSPRAELEETVRLIRRMVREEKMPVSYTHLT
;
A
#
# COMPACT_ATOMS: atom_id res chain seq x y z
N MET A 1 17.53 -3.66 -0.17
CA MET A 1 18.70 -3.32 -1.01
C MET A 1 18.82 -1.82 -1.30
N GLN A 2 17.77 -1.11 -1.77
CA GLN A 2 17.87 0.33 -2.06
C GLN A 2 18.16 1.14 -0.80
N THR A 3 17.38 0.97 0.24
CA THR A 3 17.55 1.65 1.54
C THR A 3 18.94 1.42 2.16
N GLN A 4 19.49 0.19 2.04
CA GLN A 4 20.86 -0.08 2.50
C GLN A 4 21.89 0.73 1.74
N LYS A 5 21.77 0.83 0.41
CA LYS A 5 22.69 1.62 -0.42
C LYS A 5 22.61 3.11 -0.06
N GLU A 6 21.41 3.61 0.16
CA GLU A 6 21.19 5.00 0.55
C GLU A 6 21.79 5.29 1.93
N LEU A 7 21.56 4.43 2.92
CA LEU A 7 22.16 4.58 4.25
C LEU A 7 23.68 4.54 4.21
N VAL A 8 24.27 3.59 3.45
CA VAL A 8 25.73 3.53 3.26
C VAL A 8 26.26 4.81 2.62
N SER A 9 25.53 5.36 1.62
CA SER A 9 25.96 6.59 0.94
C SER A 9 25.84 7.85 1.82
N LEU A 10 24.92 7.85 2.77
CA LEU A 10 24.71 8.95 3.72
C LEU A 10 25.66 8.89 4.93
N HIS A 11 26.18 7.70 5.25
CA HIS A 11 27.06 7.54 6.40
C HIS A 11 28.47 8.06 6.10
N PRO A 12 29.04 8.94 6.95
CA PRO A 12 30.36 9.56 6.69
C PRO A 12 31.50 8.57 6.47
N ALA A 13 31.45 7.38 7.08
CA ALA A 13 32.46 6.33 6.92
C ALA A 13 32.21 5.41 5.70
N GLY A 14 31.19 5.67 4.88
CA GLY A 14 30.85 4.84 3.72
C GLY A 14 30.47 3.41 4.02
N GLY A 15 30.06 3.10 5.25
CA GLY A 15 29.63 1.79 5.69
C GLY A 15 28.67 1.87 6.86
N ILE A 16 27.83 0.87 7.02
CA ILE A 16 26.92 0.73 8.17
C ILE A 16 27.27 -0.56 8.93
N LEU A 17 27.44 -0.41 10.25
CA LEU A 17 27.58 -1.50 11.20
C LEU A 17 26.43 -1.39 12.18
N ASN A 18 25.96 -2.50 12.72
CA ASN A 18 24.88 -2.53 13.72
C ASN A 18 23.51 -1.98 13.23
N VAL A 19 23.26 -1.99 11.92
CA VAL A 19 21.98 -1.63 11.33
C VAL A 19 21.51 -2.76 10.42
N ASP A 20 20.43 -3.41 10.79
CA ASP A 20 19.79 -4.47 9.99
C ASP A 20 18.50 -3.90 9.33
N ILE A 21 18.37 -4.09 8.01
CA ILE A 21 17.16 -3.72 7.27
C ILE A 21 16.40 -5.00 6.96
N LEU A 22 15.29 -5.17 7.64
CA LEU A 22 14.54 -6.41 7.69
C LEU A 22 13.06 -6.18 7.33
N SER A 23 12.45 -7.16 6.67
CA SER A 23 10.99 -7.29 6.69
C SER A 23 10.57 -8.00 7.99
N PHE A 24 9.29 -7.96 8.34
CA PHE A 24 8.76 -8.72 9.50
C PHE A 24 9.19 -10.20 9.47
N GLN A 25 9.11 -10.83 8.30
CA GLN A 25 9.51 -12.22 8.14
C GLN A 25 11.01 -12.43 8.38
N ARG A 26 11.87 -11.54 7.87
CA ARG A 26 13.31 -11.61 8.09
C ARG A 26 13.67 -11.32 9.55
N LEU A 27 12.94 -10.41 10.20
CA LEU A 27 13.05 -10.19 11.63
C LEU A 27 12.73 -11.48 12.40
N ALA A 28 11.66 -12.19 12.03
CA ALA A 28 11.33 -13.46 12.65
C ALA A 28 12.48 -14.46 12.55
N TYR A 29 13.03 -14.66 11.37
CA TYR A 29 14.16 -15.58 11.21
C TYR A 29 15.40 -15.14 12.01
N ARG A 30 15.68 -13.85 12.06
CA ARG A 30 16.80 -13.30 12.85
C ARG A 30 16.65 -13.59 14.34
N ILE A 31 15.42 -13.45 14.87
CA ILE A 31 15.11 -13.78 16.27
C ILE A 31 15.16 -15.31 16.49
N PHE A 32 14.68 -16.10 15.54
CA PHE A 32 14.71 -17.56 15.64
C PHE A 32 16.11 -18.15 15.60
N GLU A 33 17.07 -17.51 14.95
CA GLU A 33 18.49 -17.87 15.02
C GLU A 33 19.05 -17.72 16.46
N GLU A 34 18.54 -16.75 17.21
CA GLU A 34 18.97 -16.51 18.60
C GLU A 34 18.19 -17.39 19.59
N THR A 35 16.86 -17.47 19.46
CA THR A 35 15.99 -18.04 20.49
C THR A 35 15.47 -19.44 20.19
N GLY A 36 15.77 -19.97 19.01
CA GLY A 36 15.09 -21.11 18.42
C GLY A 36 13.75 -20.72 17.80
N GLY A 37 13.49 -21.23 16.61
CA GLY A 37 12.28 -20.94 15.84
C GLY A 37 11.15 -21.93 16.08
N SER A 38 10.24 -22.00 15.11
CA SER A 38 9.23 -23.05 15.05
C SER A 38 9.88 -24.41 14.87
N LEU A 39 9.34 -25.40 15.55
CA LEU A 39 9.75 -26.81 15.38
C LEU A 39 9.34 -27.37 14.01
N TYR A 40 8.45 -26.71 13.31
CA TYR A 40 7.88 -27.19 12.06
C TYR A 40 8.32 -26.30 10.88
N PRO A 41 8.51 -26.91 9.69
CA PRO A 41 8.89 -26.17 8.48
C PRO A 41 7.74 -25.24 8.02
N VAL A 42 8.14 -24.11 7.42
CA VAL A 42 7.19 -23.15 6.85
C VAL A 42 6.62 -23.71 5.55
N LEU A 43 5.30 -23.77 5.44
CA LEU A 43 4.60 -24.22 4.24
C LEU A 43 4.56 -23.09 3.21
N GLU A 44 5.20 -23.34 2.08
CA GLU A 44 5.23 -22.38 0.96
C GLU A 44 3.88 -22.25 0.26
N GLU A 45 3.71 -21.21 -0.56
CA GLU A 45 2.48 -20.88 -1.28
C GLU A 45 1.94 -22.03 -2.17
N THR A 46 2.84 -22.78 -2.80
CA THR A 46 2.48 -23.96 -3.59
C THR A 46 1.97 -25.07 -2.69
N GLY A 47 2.65 -25.31 -1.56
CA GLY A 47 2.25 -26.26 -0.56
C GLY A 47 0.87 -25.96 0.02
N LYS A 48 0.59 -24.70 0.39
CA LYS A 48 -0.74 -24.25 0.83
C LYS A 48 -1.82 -24.59 -0.20
N SER A 49 -1.57 -24.34 -1.49
CA SER A 49 -2.52 -24.67 -2.57
C SER A 49 -2.78 -26.17 -2.68
N LEU A 50 -1.75 -27.01 -2.50
CA LEU A 50 -1.90 -28.45 -2.52
C LEU A 50 -2.71 -28.97 -1.32
N VAL A 51 -2.46 -28.43 -0.13
CA VAL A 51 -3.22 -28.77 1.08
C VAL A 51 -4.67 -28.33 0.93
N VAL A 52 -4.96 -27.10 0.49
CA VAL A 52 -6.34 -26.65 0.24
C VAL A 52 -7.07 -27.56 -0.75
N LYS A 53 -6.41 -27.96 -1.84
CA LYS A 53 -6.97 -28.89 -2.82
C LYS A 53 -7.28 -30.25 -2.20
N ARG A 54 -6.38 -30.78 -1.39
CA ARG A 54 -6.51 -32.07 -0.70
C ARG A 54 -7.67 -32.06 0.27
N VAL A 55 -7.71 -31.10 1.21
CA VAL A 55 -8.77 -31.01 2.20
C VAL A 55 -10.14 -30.76 1.56
N ALA A 56 -10.21 -29.98 0.47
CA ALA A 56 -11.44 -29.79 -0.29
C ALA A 56 -11.93 -31.09 -0.96
N GLN A 57 -11.04 -32.00 -1.34
CA GLN A 57 -11.40 -33.31 -1.86
C GLN A 57 -11.89 -34.23 -0.74
N GLU A 58 -11.21 -34.26 0.40
CA GLU A 58 -11.55 -35.06 1.56
C GLU A 58 -12.94 -34.65 2.13
N LYS A 59 -13.17 -33.34 2.25
CA LYS A 59 -14.39 -32.73 2.78
C LYS A 59 -15.52 -32.53 1.76
N LYS A 60 -15.36 -33.02 0.51
CA LYS A 60 -16.29 -32.79 -0.58
C LYS A 60 -17.77 -33.07 -0.27
N LYS A 61 -18.03 -34.06 0.54
CA LYS A 61 -19.41 -34.47 0.93
C LYS A 61 -20.06 -33.47 1.89
N GLU A 62 -19.25 -32.72 2.64
CA GLU A 62 -19.68 -31.72 3.62
C GLU A 62 -19.91 -30.35 2.94
N LEU A 63 -19.36 -30.13 1.72
CA LEU A 63 -19.46 -28.88 1.00
C LEU A 63 -20.74 -28.82 0.15
N THR A 64 -21.48 -27.73 0.29
CA THR A 64 -22.74 -27.49 -0.43
C THR A 64 -22.54 -26.82 -1.78
N ILE A 65 -21.67 -25.80 -1.86
CA ILE A 65 -21.48 -24.95 -3.05
C ILE A 65 -20.06 -25.05 -3.59
N LEU A 66 -19.06 -24.99 -2.72
CA LEU A 66 -17.65 -24.89 -3.13
C LEU A 66 -17.06 -26.22 -3.59
N GLY A 67 -17.66 -27.36 -3.26
CA GLY A 67 -17.13 -28.69 -3.58
C GLY A 67 -16.95 -28.97 -5.09
N SER A 68 -17.77 -28.37 -5.95
CA SER A 68 -17.63 -28.46 -7.41
C SER A 68 -16.65 -27.42 -7.95
N THR A 69 -16.60 -26.24 -7.34
CA THR A 69 -15.82 -25.09 -7.78
C THR A 69 -14.32 -25.28 -7.50
N LEU A 70 -13.96 -25.87 -6.36
CA LEU A 70 -12.58 -26.12 -5.92
C LEU A 70 -11.83 -27.20 -6.70
N LYS A 71 -12.43 -27.75 -7.74
CA LYS A 71 -11.72 -28.54 -8.75
C LYS A 71 -10.86 -27.66 -9.68
N ARG A 72 -11.18 -26.37 -9.80
CA ARG A 72 -10.49 -25.42 -10.66
C ARG A 72 -9.32 -24.78 -9.92
N THR A 73 -8.14 -24.70 -10.56
CA THR A 73 -6.93 -24.13 -9.98
C THR A 73 -7.12 -22.68 -9.49
N GLY A 74 -7.84 -21.86 -10.26
CA GLY A 74 -8.14 -20.48 -9.84
C GLY A 74 -8.97 -20.39 -8.56
N ALA A 75 -9.96 -21.27 -8.36
CA ALA A 75 -10.76 -21.31 -7.15
C ALA A 75 -9.95 -21.78 -5.94
N VAL A 76 -9.05 -22.74 -6.13
CA VAL A 76 -8.10 -23.17 -5.08
C VAL A 76 -7.19 -22.02 -4.67
N SER A 77 -6.68 -21.25 -5.64
CA SER A 77 -5.85 -20.08 -5.36
C SER A 77 -6.61 -19.00 -4.60
N GLN A 78 -7.86 -18.73 -4.98
CA GLN A 78 -8.71 -17.77 -4.26
C GLN A 78 -9.01 -18.23 -2.83
N MET A 79 -9.32 -19.53 -2.62
CA MET A 79 -9.55 -20.08 -1.29
C MET A 79 -8.29 -20.00 -0.42
N LYS A 80 -7.13 -20.34 -0.98
CA LYS A 80 -5.84 -20.18 -0.31
C LYS A 80 -5.62 -18.74 0.13
N SER A 81 -5.82 -17.77 -0.77
CA SER A 81 -5.66 -16.35 -0.45
C SER A 81 -6.63 -15.89 0.64
N LEU A 82 -7.89 -16.35 0.58
CA LEU A 82 -8.87 -16.05 1.59
C LEU A 82 -8.47 -16.61 2.98
N ILE A 83 -8.00 -17.87 3.04
CA ILE A 83 -7.50 -18.45 4.31
C ILE A 83 -6.31 -17.65 4.84
N SER A 84 -5.34 -17.28 3.99
CA SER A 84 -4.22 -16.43 4.39
C SER A 84 -4.68 -15.07 4.94
N GLU A 85 -5.69 -14.46 4.31
CA GLU A 85 -6.27 -13.20 4.79
C GLU A 85 -6.97 -13.37 6.14
N LEU A 86 -7.81 -14.41 6.30
CA LEU A 86 -8.46 -14.72 7.58
C LEU A 86 -7.44 -14.90 8.72
N LYS A 87 -6.35 -15.61 8.46
CA LYS A 87 -5.24 -15.78 9.43
C LYS A 87 -4.58 -14.45 9.78
N GLN A 88 -4.26 -13.63 8.78
CA GLN A 88 -3.65 -12.30 9.01
C GLN A 88 -4.53 -11.39 9.87
N TYR A 89 -5.86 -11.53 9.75
CA TYR A 89 -6.82 -10.80 10.56
C TYR A 89 -7.24 -11.54 11.85
N GLN A 90 -6.60 -12.67 12.15
CA GLN A 90 -6.87 -13.49 13.34
C GLN A 90 -8.33 -13.94 13.46
N ILE A 91 -8.97 -14.20 12.33
CA ILE A 91 -10.35 -14.68 12.25
C ILE A 91 -10.32 -16.22 12.33
N ALA A 92 -10.91 -16.76 13.37
CA ALA A 92 -10.99 -18.22 13.57
C ALA A 92 -12.05 -18.87 12.65
N PRO A 93 -11.89 -20.16 12.29
CA PRO A 93 -12.91 -20.87 11.52
C PRO A 93 -14.32 -20.85 12.15
N SER A 94 -14.42 -20.79 13.47
CA SER A 94 -15.70 -20.73 14.21
C SER A 94 -16.43 -19.39 14.00
N GLU A 95 -15.73 -18.30 13.76
CA GLU A 95 -16.34 -17.00 13.49
C GLU A 95 -17.10 -17.02 12.15
N LEU A 96 -16.60 -17.78 11.16
CA LEU A 96 -17.30 -17.95 9.89
C LEU A 96 -18.66 -18.67 10.05
N ASP A 97 -18.76 -19.59 11.01
CA ASP A 97 -20.02 -20.25 11.32
C ASP A 97 -21.01 -19.25 11.95
N THR A 98 -20.54 -18.43 12.90
CA THR A 98 -21.34 -17.35 13.50
C THR A 98 -21.83 -16.35 12.45
N TRP A 99 -20.92 -15.87 11.57
CA TRP A 99 -21.31 -14.97 10.49
C TRP A 99 -22.30 -15.60 9.50
N ALA A 100 -22.17 -16.91 9.25
CA ALA A 100 -23.13 -17.62 8.40
C ALA A 100 -24.55 -17.63 9.01
N GLU A 101 -24.66 -17.70 10.34
CA GLU A 101 -25.94 -17.62 11.05
C GLU A 101 -26.54 -16.20 11.01
N GLU A 102 -25.69 -15.17 11.12
CA GLU A 102 -26.08 -13.76 11.09
C GLU A 102 -26.51 -13.26 9.71
N THR A 103 -26.15 -13.95 8.61
CA THR A 103 -26.50 -13.50 7.25
C THR A 103 -28.00 -13.51 6.93
N GLY A 104 -28.85 -14.10 7.76
CA GLY A 104 -30.30 -14.11 7.63
C GLY A 104 -30.79 -14.68 6.29
N GLU A 105 -31.45 -13.86 5.49
CA GLU A 105 -32.03 -14.28 4.20
C GLU A 105 -31.00 -14.56 3.08
N LYS A 106 -29.73 -14.21 3.26
CA LYS A 106 -28.69 -14.39 2.23
C LYS A 106 -28.14 -15.82 2.19
N LYS A 107 -29.01 -16.79 1.88
CA LYS A 107 -28.72 -18.24 1.90
C LYS A 107 -27.43 -18.63 1.14
N LEU A 108 -27.15 -17.98 0.01
CA LEU A 108 -25.94 -18.26 -0.79
C LEU A 108 -24.66 -17.82 -0.07
N LEU A 109 -24.69 -16.68 0.63
CA LEU A 109 -23.56 -16.19 1.41
C LEU A 109 -23.34 -17.07 2.63
N ALA A 110 -24.40 -17.41 3.36
CA ALA A 110 -24.35 -18.34 4.49
C ALA A 110 -23.70 -19.68 4.12
N ALA A 111 -24.14 -20.28 2.99
CA ALA A 111 -23.58 -21.53 2.51
C ALA A 111 -22.08 -21.39 2.11
N LYS A 112 -21.67 -20.28 1.49
CA LYS A 112 -20.26 -20.03 1.18
C LYS A 112 -19.41 -19.88 2.44
N LEU A 113 -19.91 -19.17 3.46
CA LEU A 113 -19.21 -18.99 4.73
C LEU A 113 -19.03 -20.33 5.44
N LYS A 114 -20.09 -21.17 5.52
CA LYS A 114 -20.02 -22.52 6.09
C LYS A 114 -19.01 -23.41 5.36
N ASP A 115 -19.09 -23.46 4.03
CA ASP A 115 -18.13 -24.23 3.22
C ASP A 115 -16.68 -23.73 3.43
N THR A 116 -16.49 -22.42 3.53
CA THR A 116 -15.16 -21.83 3.83
C THR A 116 -14.69 -22.23 5.22
N GLY A 117 -15.55 -22.18 6.22
CA GLY A 117 -15.25 -22.63 7.60
C GLY A 117 -14.83 -24.10 7.66
N VAL A 118 -15.54 -24.98 6.94
CA VAL A 118 -15.18 -26.41 6.83
C VAL A 118 -13.78 -26.60 6.24
N ILE A 119 -13.48 -25.91 5.13
CA ILE A 119 -12.18 -26.03 4.47
C ILE A 119 -11.06 -25.44 5.35
N TYR A 120 -11.30 -24.29 5.95
CA TYR A 120 -10.31 -23.62 6.79
C TYR A 120 -9.98 -24.46 8.03
N ARG A 121 -10.98 -25.01 8.72
CA ARG A 121 -10.79 -25.92 9.86
C ARG A 121 -9.97 -27.15 9.45
N ALA A 122 -10.34 -27.80 8.35
CA ALA A 122 -9.61 -28.96 7.85
C ALA A 122 -8.19 -28.61 7.38
N PHE A 123 -7.96 -27.39 6.91
CA PHE A 123 -6.63 -26.87 6.58
C PHE A 123 -5.78 -26.73 7.85
N GLU A 124 -6.30 -26.11 8.91
CA GLU A 124 -5.61 -25.99 10.21
C GLU A 124 -5.30 -27.38 10.82
N GLU A 125 -6.27 -28.29 10.84
CA GLU A 125 -6.09 -29.67 11.31
C GLU A 125 -4.97 -30.41 10.52
N TYR A 126 -4.90 -30.14 9.20
CA TYR A 126 -3.85 -30.73 8.38
C TYR A 126 -2.45 -30.19 8.73
N LEU A 127 -2.35 -28.91 9.08
CA LEU A 127 -1.07 -28.27 9.44
C LEU A 127 -0.61 -28.64 10.83
N GLU A 128 -1.52 -28.94 11.73
CA GLU A 128 -1.21 -29.23 13.13
C GLU A 128 -0.11 -30.27 13.26
N ASN A 129 0.94 -29.94 14.02
CA ASN A 129 2.12 -30.77 14.25
C ASN A 129 2.91 -31.16 12.98
N ARG A 130 2.76 -30.43 11.86
CA ARG A 130 3.45 -30.73 10.59
C ARG A 130 4.10 -29.50 9.96
N TYR A 131 3.36 -28.41 9.91
CA TYR A 131 3.76 -27.19 9.21
C TYR A 131 3.29 -25.94 9.94
N VAL A 132 3.98 -24.83 9.68
CA VAL A 132 3.49 -23.47 10.01
C VAL A 132 3.34 -22.68 8.71
N THR A 133 2.42 -21.72 8.66
CA THR A 133 2.31 -20.83 7.53
C THR A 133 3.13 -19.56 7.74
N ALA A 134 3.34 -18.76 6.69
CA ALA A 134 4.05 -17.48 6.81
C ALA A 134 3.34 -16.51 7.77
N GLU A 135 2.02 -16.63 7.90
CA GLU A 135 1.20 -15.87 8.85
C GLU A 135 1.49 -16.30 10.29
N ASP A 136 1.59 -17.60 10.55
CA ASP A 136 1.89 -18.17 11.87
C ASP A 136 3.30 -17.80 12.34
N VAL A 137 4.24 -17.61 11.41
CA VAL A 137 5.60 -17.16 11.73
C VAL A 137 5.61 -15.87 12.53
N LEU A 138 4.69 -14.94 12.26
CA LEU A 138 4.60 -13.68 13.01
C LEU A 138 4.01 -13.88 14.42
N GLU A 139 3.14 -14.84 14.61
CA GLU A 139 2.62 -15.20 15.95
C GLU A 139 3.72 -15.86 16.78
N VAL A 140 4.48 -16.79 16.18
CA VAL A 140 5.66 -17.39 16.82
C VAL A 140 6.68 -16.31 17.15
N LEU A 141 6.94 -15.36 16.23
CA LEU A 141 7.81 -14.22 16.49
C LEU A 141 7.35 -13.44 17.72
N ALA A 142 6.06 -13.08 17.78
CA ALA A 142 5.53 -12.33 18.90
C ALA A 142 5.75 -13.05 20.25
N GLY A 143 5.63 -14.38 20.27
CA GLY A 143 5.92 -15.21 21.45
C GLY A 143 7.42 -15.26 21.83
N LYS A 144 8.33 -15.13 20.85
CA LYS A 144 9.78 -15.26 21.04
C LYS A 144 10.50 -13.93 21.29
N LEU A 145 9.89 -12.79 21.02
CA LEU A 145 10.53 -11.47 21.18
C LEU A 145 11.03 -11.22 22.59
N GLU A 146 10.34 -11.70 23.62
CA GLU A 146 10.72 -11.52 25.01
C GLU A 146 12.01 -12.27 25.41
N GLU A 147 12.34 -13.32 24.67
CA GLU A 147 13.56 -14.14 24.87
C GLU A 147 14.78 -13.50 24.21
N SER A 148 14.58 -12.57 23.26
CA SER A 148 15.67 -11.98 22.47
C SER A 148 16.42 -10.89 23.22
N SER A 149 17.75 -11.04 23.28
CA SER A 149 18.63 -10.00 23.81
C SER A 149 18.88 -8.90 22.79
N LEU A 150 18.81 -9.21 21.51
CA LEU A 150 19.00 -8.28 20.40
C LEU A 150 17.94 -7.17 20.41
N ILE A 151 16.68 -7.51 20.68
CA ILE A 151 15.57 -6.58 20.68
C ILE A 151 15.64 -5.59 21.87
N ARG A 152 16.04 -6.07 23.05
CA ARG A 152 16.06 -5.25 24.28
C ARG A 152 17.02 -4.06 24.21
N ASN A 153 18.07 -4.14 23.42
CA ASN A 153 19.09 -3.11 23.28
C ASN A 153 19.03 -2.43 21.89
N SER A 154 17.85 -2.42 21.27
CA SER A 154 17.71 -1.88 19.94
C SER A 154 16.74 -0.70 19.87
N GLU A 155 17.03 0.22 18.94
CA GLU A 155 16.05 1.16 18.42
C GLU A 155 15.47 0.59 17.12
N VAL A 156 14.17 0.64 16.97
CA VAL A 156 13.46 0.10 15.79
C VAL A 156 12.83 1.22 14.99
N LEU A 157 13.13 1.29 13.71
CA LEU A 157 12.48 2.18 12.75
C LEU A 157 11.59 1.36 11.81
N VAL A 158 10.30 1.65 11.83
CA VAL A 158 9.28 1.04 10.95
C VAL A 158 8.92 2.04 9.86
N ASP A 159 9.28 1.73 8.62
CA ASP A 159 9.17 2.67 7.50
C ASP A 159 8.42 2.08 6.31
N GLY A 160 7.66 2.94 5.60
CA GLY A 160 7.01 2.60 4.34
C GLY A 160 5.72 1.79 4.44
N PHE A 161 5.10 1.71 5.62
CA PHE A 161 3.82 1.03 5.82
C PHE A 161 2.64 1.98 5.70
N THR A 162 1.58 1.54 5.02
CA THR A 162 0.30 2.25 4.90
C THR A 162 -0.76 1.71 5.86
N GLY A 163 -0.50 0.57 6.50
CA GLY A 163 -1.35 -0.10 7.48
C GLY A 163 -0.69 -1.36 7.99
N PHE A 164 -1.18 -1.89 9.10
CA PHE A 164 -0.74 -3.16 9.67
C PHE A 164 -1.91 -4.10 9.87
N THR A 165 -1.65 -5.39 9.67
CA THR A 165 -2.59 -6.44 10.05
C THR A 165 -2.62 -6.61 11.57
N PRO A 166 -3.69 -7.17 12.16
CA PRO A 166 -3.75 -7.43 13.60
C PRO A 166 -2.55 -8.20 14.14
N VAL A 167 -2.06 -9.20 13.41
CA VAL A 167 -0.86 -9.96 13.79
C VAL A 167 0.38 -9.05 13.85
N GLN A 168 0.55 -8.15 12.86
CA GLN A 168 1.66 -7.18 12.86
C GLN A 168 1.53 -6.17 14.00
N ILE A 169 0.32 -5.71 14.31
CA ILE A 169 0.06 -4.85 15.47
C ILE A 169 0.46 -5.58 16.77
N GLY A 170 0.14 -6.87 16.89
CA GLY A 170 0.57 -7.70 18.02
C GLY A 170 2.10 -7.73 18.18
N VAL A 171 2.83 -7.91 17.08
CA VAL A 171 4.31 -7.83 17.08
C VAL A 171 4.79 -6.44 17.49
N LEU A 172 4.19 -5.37 16.94
CA LEU A 172 4.56 -3.99 17.30
C LEU A 172 4.29 -3.69 18.78
N GLY A 173 3.17 -4.15 19.34
CA GLY A 173 2.87 -4.00 20.76
C GLY A 173 3.92 -4.66 21.67
N LYS A 174 4.50 -5.78 21.23
CA LYS A 174 5.64 -6.39 21.94
C LYS A 174 6.92 -5.54 21.78
N LEU A 175 7.20 -5.04 20.58
CA LEU A 175 8.36 -4.17 20.33
C LEU A 175 8.27 -2.89 21.14
N PHE A 176 7.08 -2.28 21.30
CA PHE A 176 6.87 -1.10 22.14
C PHE A 176 7.26 -1.29 23.61
N ARG A 177 7.15 -2.53 24.11
CA ARG A 177 7.56 -2.85 25.48
C ARG A 177 9.03 -3.19 25.62
N LEU A 178 9.65 -3.75 24.59
CA LEU A 178 10.96 -4.41 24.71
C LEU A 178 12.11 -3.55 24.17
N CYS A 179 11.86 -2.72 23.14
CA CYS A 179 12.88 -1.86 22.56
C CYS A 179 13.13 -0.61 23.40
N GLU A 180 14.31 -0.03 23.27
CA GLU A 180 14.61 1.27 23.85
C GLU A 180 13.71 2.36 23.24
N LYS A 181 13.55 2.31 21.92
CA LYS A 181 12.72 3.26 21.19
C LYS A 181 12.18 2.65 19.88
N VAL A 182 10.95 3.00 19.55
CA VAL A 182 10.34 2.61 18.27
C VAL A 182 9.86 3.85 17.54
N TYR A 183 10.35 4.04 16.33
CA TYR A 183 9.92 5.10 15.41
C TYR A 183 9.05 4.50 14.34
N VAL A 184 7.93 5.13 14.03
CA VAL A 184 7.07 4.72 12.91
C VAL A 184 6.87 5.91 11.98
N THR A 185 7.30 5.78 10.72
CA THR A 185 7.07 6.84 9.72
C THR A 185 5.67 6.71 9.14
N ILE A 186 4.97 7.83 9.04
CA ILE A 186 3.63 7.88 8.48
C ILE A 186 3.54 9.04 7.50
N ILE A 187 3.04 8.75 6.30
CA ILE A 187 2.84 9.78 5.27
C ILE A 187 1.55 10.52 5.56
N MET A 188 1.67 11.84 5.78
CA MET A 188 0.54 12.72 6.02
C MET A 188 0.82 14.13 5.50
N ASP A 189 -0.22 14.91 5.26
CA ASP A 189 -0.10 16.33 4.98
C ASP A 189 0.09 17.11 6.30
N GLU A 190 1.11 17.97 6.35
CA GLU A 190 1.41 18.79 7.54
C GLU A 190 0.28 19.76 7.94
N ARG A 191 -0.65 20.03 7.02
CA ARG A 191 -1.83 20.88 7.23
C ARG A 191 -3.01 20.13 7.83
N GLU A 192 -2.90 18.83 7.98
CA GLU A 192 -3.97 18.00 8.54
C GLU A 192 -3.62 17.54 9.96
N ASP A 193 -4.60 17.57 10.84
CA ASP A 193 -4.48 17.03 12.18
C ASP A 193 -4.39 15.49 12.12
N PRO A 194 -3.28 14.88 12.56
CA PRO A 194 -3.07 13.44 12.52
C PRO A 194 -4.00 12.67 13.46
N TYR A 195 -4.47 13.30 14.53
CA TYR A 195 -5.28 12.65 15.56
C TYR A 195 -6.79 12.78 15.33
N LYS A 196 -7.18 13.53 14.31
CA LYS A 196 -8.57 13.69 13.95
C LYS A 196 -9.16 12.37 13.45
N LYS A 197 -10.44 12.12 13.76
CA LYS A 197 -11.15 10.92 13.31
C LYS A 197 -11.01 10.72 11.80
N ALA A 198 -10.64 9.52 11.39
CA ALA A 198 -10.54 9.14 9.98
C ALA A 198 -11.92 9.14 9.31
N ILE A 199 -12.01 9.76 8.14
CA ILE A 199 -13.20 9.74 7.29
C ILE A 199 -12.82 8.99 6.01
N PRO A 200 -13.49 7.88 5.66
CA PRO A 200 -13.02 6.94 4.63
C PRO A 200 -12.71 7.53 3.26
N HIS A 201 -13.40 8.60 2.85
CA HIS A 201 -13.19 9.24 1.53
C HIS A 201 -12.06 10.28 1.52
N GLN A 202 -11.41 10.56 2.65
CA GLN A 202 -10.30 11.51 2.71
C GLN A 202 -8.99 10.84 2.30
N LEU A 203 -8.10 11.60 1.67
CA LEU A 203 -6.83 11.10 1.14
C LEU A 203 -5.98 10.39 2.22
N PHE A 204 -5.90 10.97 3.43
CA PHE A 204 -5.11 10.42 4.53
C PHE A 204 -5.95 9.66 5.57
N ALA A 205 -7.11 9.12 5.16
CA ALA A 205 -7.95 8.32 6.05
C ALA A 205 -7.20 7.10 6.61
N MET A 206 -6.47 6.39 5.75
CA MET A 206 -5.68 5.22 6.15
C MET A 206 -4.56 5.61 7.12
N SER A 207 -3.86 6.71 6.87
CA SER A 207 -2.80 7.20 7.77
C SER A 207 -3.33 7.54 9.15
N ARG A 208 -4.49 8.21 9.24
CA ARG A 208 -5.14 8.49 10.52
C ARG A 208 -5.61 7.22 11.23
N GLN A 209 -6.17 6.28 10.49
CA GLN A 209 -6.57 4.99 11.05
C GLN A 209 -5.37 4.23 11.59
N LEU A 210 -4.25 4.25 10.87
CA LEU A 210 -3.00 3.67 11.31
C LEU A 210 -2.49 4.32 12.61
N ILE A 211 -2.50 5.66 12.71
CA ILE A 211 -2.13 6.38 13.94
C ILE A 211 -3.00 5.92 15.11
N GLN A 212 -4.32 5.83 14.92
CA GLN A 212 -5.24 5.39 15.98
C GLN A 212 -4.95 3.96 16.43
N GLN A 213 -4.63 3.05 15.50
CA GLN A 213 -4.26 1.67 15.83
C GLN A 213 -2.95 1.61 16.61
N LEU A 214 -1.93 2.38 16.20
CA LEU A 214 -0.64 2.43 16.88
C LEU A 214 -0.74 3.05 18.28
N MET A 215 -1.50 4.14 18.41
CA MET A 215 -1.77 4.77 19.72
C MET A 215 -2.45 3.80 20.69
N LYS A 216 -3.46 3.07 20.21
CA LYS A 216 -4.12 2.03 20.98
C LYS A 216 -3.15 0.92 21.40
N ALA A 217 -2.32 0.43 20.48
CA ALA A 217 -1.35 -0.61 20.75
C ALA A 217 -0.27 -0.14 21.76
N ALA A 218 0.15 1.13 21.70
CA ALA A 218 1.09 1.72 22.65
C ALA A 218 0.49 1.83 24.05
N ASP A 219 -0.77 2.27 24.15
CA ASP A 219 -1.51 2.36 25.41
C ASP A 219 -1.68 0.97 26.05
N GLU A 220 -2.10 -0.03 25.30
CA GLU A 220 -2.21 -1.42 25.74
C GLU A 220 -0.86 -2.02 26.17
N ALA A 221 0.23 -1.57 25.54
CA ALA A 221 1.59 -1.96 25.90
C ALA A 221 2.14 -1.20 27.13
N GLY A 222 1.47 -0.15 27.57
CA GLY A 222 1.98 0.77 28.62
C GLY A 222 3.19 1.58 28.17
N CYS A 223 3.35 1.82 26.84
CA CYS A 223 4.45 2.55 26.25
C CYS A 223 4.10 4.03 26.10
N PRO A 224 4.87 4.97 26.66
CA PRO A 224 4.63 6.38 26.48
C PRO A 224 4.89 6.79 25.03
N VAL A 225 4.00 7.62 24.47
CA VAL A 225 4.14 8.15 23.11
C VAL A 225 4.73 9.56 23.21
N GLU A 226 5.86 9.75 22.53
CA GLU A 226 6.48 11.07 22.40
C GLU A 226 5.74 11.94 21.38
N PRO A 227 5.88 13.28 21.44
CA PRO A 227 5.36 14.16 20.41
C PRO A 227 5.89 13.79 19.02
N GLU A 228 5.06 13.95 18.01
CA GLU A 228 5.42 13.66 16.62
C GLU A 228 6.53 14.57 16.09
N ILE A 229 7.42 14.00 15.28
CA ILE A 229 8.47 14.71 14.58
C ILE A 229 8.03 14.94 13.13
N TRP A 230 7.76 16.18 12.77
CA TRP A 230 7.43 16.55 11.41
C TRP A 230 8.69 16.72 10.58
N VAL A 231 8.96 15.74 9.70
CA VAL A 231 10.01 15.86 8.69
C VAL A 231 9.50 16.76 7.57
N ARG A 232 9.73 18.07 7.76
CA ARG A 232 9.27 19.09 6.82
C ARG A 232 10.10 19.09 5.54
N ARG A 233 9.44 19.42 4.46
CA ARG A 233 9.97 19.46 3.09
C ARG A 233 10.87 20.68 2.81
N SER A 234 11.57 21.26 3.77
CA SER A 234 12.40 22.44 3.56
C SER A 234 13.61 22.11 2.67
N GLY A 235 13.51 22.40 1.37
CA GLY A 235 14.60 22.31 0.41
C GLY A 235 14.82 20.96 -0.29
N TYR A 236 14.20 19.88 0.15
CA TYR A 236 14.32 18.51 -0.41
C TYR A 236 13.02 17.98 -1.00
N GLY A 237 12.21 18.83 -1.60
CA GLY A 237 10.99 18.39 -2.27
C GLY A 237 11.31 17.50 -3.48
N ARG A 238 10.46 16.50 -3.76
CA ARG A 238 10.53 15.65 -4.96
C ARG A 238 10.51 16.49 -6.24
N PHE A 239 9.84 17.63 -6.21
CA PHE A 239 9.74 18.56 -7.31
C PHE A 239 10.40 19.90 -6.95
N GLN A 240 10.96 20.56 -7.97
CA GLN A 240 11.53 21.90 -7.81
C GLN A 240 10.46 22.86 -7.31
N SER A 241 10.76 23.61 -6.26
CA SER A 241 9.85 24.56 -5.65
C SER A 241 9.32 25.58 -6.68
N GLY A 242 7.99 25.78 -6.72
CA GLY A 242 7.32 26.64 -7.67
C GLY A 242 7.11 26.03 -9.07
N SER A 243 7.60 24.82 -9.35
CA SER A 243 7.31 24.11 -10.61
C SER A 243 5.83 23.75 -10.71
N MET A 244 5.36 23.44 -11.92
CA MET A 244 3.98 22.99 -12.13
C MET A 244 3.66 21.70 -11.34
N MET A 245 4.63 20.80 -11.24
CA MET A 245 4.46 19.54 -10.48
C MET A 245 4.40 19.80 -8.98
N ASP A 246 5.19 20.75 -8.47
CA ASP A 246 5.13 21.17 -7.07
C ASP A 246 3.77 21.81 -6.75
N GLN A 247 3.28 22.69 -7.61
CA GLN A 247 1.94 23.30 -7.48
C GLN A 247 0.82 22.25 -7.59
N LEU A 248 0.94 21.27 -8.49
CA LEU A 248 -0.02 20.18 -8.63
C LEU A 248 -0.05 19.35 -7.35
N GLU A 249 1.10 18.92 -6.83
CA GLU A 249 1.18 18.11 -5.62
C GLU A 249 0.60 18.84 -4.41
N GLN A 250 0.86 20.14 -4.27
CA GLN A 250 0.33 20.96 -3.17
C GLN A 250 -1.20 21.15 -3.24
N ASN A 251 -1.80 21.05 -4.42
CA ASN A 251 -3.22 21.34 -4.62
C ASN A 251 -4.06 20.10 -5.03
N LEU A 252 -3.42 18.98 -5.36
CA LEU A 252 -4.12 17.75 -5.75
C LEU A 252 -5.00 17.26 -4.58
N PHE A 253 -6.21 16.83 -4.88
CA PHE A 253 -7.21 16.37 -3.90
C PHE A 253 -7.62 17.42 -2.84
N ARG A 254 -7.39 18.71 -3.12
CA ARG A 254 -7.82 19.81 -2.27
C ARG A 254 -9.14 20.40 -2.73
N TYR A 255 -9.95 20.84 -1.78
CA TYR A 255 -11.14 21.62 -2.10
C TYR A 255 -10.74 23.02 -2.54
N GLY A 256 -11.35 23.47 -3.61
CA GLY A 256 -11.13 24.77 -4.21
C GLY A 256 -10.33 24.71 -5.51
N ILE A 257 -10.76 25.47 -6.50
CA ILE A 257 -10.11 25.58 -7.79
C ILE A 257 -8.99 26.63 -7.67
N ARG A 258 -7.74 26.20 -7.62
CA ARG A 258 -6.61 27.09 -7.74
C ARG A 258 -6.03 26.97 -9.14
N ARG A 259 -5.82 28.09 -9.81
CA ARG A 259 -5.15 28.14 -11.11
C ARG A 259 -3.66 27.86 -10.90
N ILE A 260 -3.17 26.82 -11.53
CA ILE A 260 -1.73 26.51 -11.58
C ILE A 260 -1.11 27.46 -12.62
N VAL A 261 -0.20 28.31 -12.21
CA VAL A 261 0.49 29.28 -13.08
C VAL A 261 1.88 28.76 -13.39
N GLY A 262 2.12 28.38 -14.65
CA GLY A 262 3.46 28.03 -15.13
C GLY A 262 4.36 29.27 -15.20
N THR A 263 5.60 29.12 -14.79
CA THR A 263 6.57 30.22 -14.57
C THR A 263 6.91 31.09 -15.79
N GLU A 264 6.57 30.64 -17.01
CA GLU A 264 6.78 31.47 -18.22
C GLU A 264 5.52 31.73 -19.05
N ALA A 265 4.63 30.75 -19.16
CA ALA A 265 3.36 30.92 -19.88
C ALA A 265 2.37 31.87 -19.14
N GLY A 266 2.44 31.92 -17.81
CA GLY A 266 1.61 32.78 -16.99
C GLY A 266 1.93 34.29 -17.16
N LYS A 267 3.20 34.66 -17.25
CA LYS A 267 3.62 36.05 -17.46
C LYS A 267 3.15 36.62 -18.79
N ARG A 268 3.05 35.79 -19.84
CA ARG A 268 2.53 36.23 -21.15
C ARG A 268 1.01 36.35 -21.19
N ALA A 269 0.29 35.59 -20.36
CA ALA A 269 -1.18 35.63 -20.27
C ALA A 269 -1.65 36.83 -19.43
N GLU A 270 -0.93 37.19 -18.37
CA GLU A 270 -1.25 38.35 -17.54
C GLU A 270 -0.92 39.68 -18.24
N SER A 271 0.14 39.74 -19.03
CA SER A 271 0.46 40.95 -19.82
C SER A 271 -0.53 41.21 -20.97
N LYS A 272 -1.28 40.17 -21.41
CA LYS A 272 -2.39 40.34 -22.38
C LYS A 272 -3.76 40.55 -21.75
N ALA A 273 -3.96 40.16 -20.49
CA ALA A 273 -5.22 40.36 -19.79
C ALA A 273 -5.35 41.72 -19.09
N GLY A 274 -4.23 42.43 -18.89
CA GLY A 274 -4.22 43.76 -18.28
C GLY A 274 -4.51 44.94 -19.23
N ALA A 275 -4.69 44.69 -20.52
CA ALA A 275 -5.00 45.72 -21.52
C ALA A 275 -6.31 45.41 -22.23
N GLY A 276 -7.44 45.77 -21.60
CA GLY A 276 -8.71 45.70 -22.34
C GLY A 276 -9.96 45.42 -21.54
N THR A 277 -10.61 46.49 -21.09
CA THR A 277 -12.02 46.76 -21.07
C THR A 277 -12.99 45.93 -20.19
N ASN A 278 -13.62 46.64 -19.28
CA ASN A 278 -14.99 46.49 -18.79
C ASN A 278 -15.97 46.09 -19.92
N GLY A 279 -16.68 45.00 -19.76
CA GLY A 279 -17.77 44.67 -20.68
C GLY A 279 -18.39 43.31 -20.40
N LYS A 280 -19.57 43.27 -19.82
CA LYS A 280 -20.48 42.15 -19.71
C LYS A 280 -20.63 41.42 -21.06
N ASN A 281 -20.30 40.13 -21.14
CA ASN A 281 -21.07 39.23 -21.99
C ASN A 281 -20.69 37.77 -21.68
N LYS A 282 -21.67 37.00 -21.19
CA LYS A 282 -21.69 35.54 -21.25
C LYS A 282 -21.70 35.15 -22.74
N LYS A 283 -20.66 34.49 -23.23
CA LYS A 283 -20.71 33.78 -24.49
C LYS A 283 -20.52 32.30 -24.24
N GLU A 284 -21.48 31.54 -24.68
CA GLU A 284 -21.47 30.09 -24.79
C GLU A 284 -20.30 29.62 -25.65
N ILE A 285 -19.64 28.55 -25.21
CA ILE A 285 -18.52 27.93 -25.94
C ILE A 285 -19.11 27.12 -27.10
N GLY A 286 -18.97 27.64 -28.31
CA GLY A 286 -19.46 26.96 -29.53
C GLY A 286 -18.49 25.85 -30.02
N PRO A 287 -18.97 24.97 -30.92
CA PRO A 287 -18.26 23.77 -31.39
C PRO A 287 -16.90 24.01 -32.08
N SER A 288 -16.67 25.19 -32.60
CA SER A 288 -15.44 25.58 -33.31
C SER A 288 -14.17 25.64 -32.43
N THR A 289 -14.36 25.76 -31.11
CA THR A 289 -13.21 25.82 -30.17
C THR A 289 -12.60 24.44 -29.91
N LEU A 290 -13.39 23.38 -30.06
CA LEU A 290 -12.97 21.98 -29.92
C LEU A 290 -12.18 21.48 -31.15
N GLU A 291 -12.56 21.90 -32.35
CA GLU A 291 -11.84 21.55 -33.61
C GLU A 291 -10.45 22.21 -33.68
N ASN A 292 -10.32 23.46 -33.26
CA ASN A 292 -9.02 24.13 -33.20
C ASN A 292 -8.09 23.51 -32.14
N ALA A 293 -8.63 23.07 -31.00
CA ALA A 293 -7.85 22.36 -29.98
C ALA A 293 -7.36 20.99 -30.48
N GLN A 294 -8.15 20.29 -31.29
CA GLN A 294 -7.77 19.00 -31.89
C GLN A 294 -6.75 19.16 -33.02
N LYS A 295 -6.81 20.22 -33.82
CA LYS A 295 -5.86 20.49 -34.89
C LYS A 295 -4.48 20.87 -34.34
N THR A 296 -4.42 21.71 -33.34
CA THR A 296 -3.18 22.08 -32.64
C THR A 296 -2.54 20.86 -31.94
N LYS A 297 -3.37 19.92 -31.47
CA LYS A 297 -2.91 18.68 -30.82
C LYS A 297 -2.31 17.68 -31.81
N LYS A 298 -2.81 17.65 -33.06
CA LYS A 298 -2.26 16.79 -34.11
C LYS A 298 -0.92 17.30 -34.62
N GLU A 299 -0.77 18.60 -34.80
CA GLU A 299 0.47 19.25 -35.23
C GLU A 299 1.60 19.13 -34.19
N HIS A 300 1.29 19.12 -32.87
CA HIS A 300 2.29 18.89 -31.81
C HIS A 300 2.69 17.42 -31.64
N LEU A 301 1.86 16.46 -32.08
CA LEU A 301 2.20 15.04 -32.07
C LEU A 301 3.06 14.61 -33.26
N GLU A 302 3.00 15.34 -34.38
CA GLU A 302 3.76 15.04 -35.61
C GLU A 302 5.12 15.75 -35.67
N SER A 303 5.29 16.87 -34.97
CA SER A 303 6.58 17.54 -34.85
C SER A 303 7.32 17.01 -33.62
N GLY A 304 8.22 16.04 -33.81
CA GLY A 304 9.07 15.47 -32.77
C GLY A 304 9.99 16.48 -32.04
N GLN A 305 9.45 17.62 -31.60
CA GLN A 305 10.15 18.64 -30.85
C GLN A 305 10.21 18.30 -29.37
N ASN A 306 11.42 18.03 -28.95
CA ASN A 306 11.97 18.01 -27.59
C ASN A 306 10.98 18.27 -26.45
N LEU A 307 10.61 17.22 -25.73
CA LEU A 307 9.91 17.20 -24.44
C LEU A 307 10.75 17.83 -23.27
N LYS A 308 11.53 18.86 -23.55
CA LYS A 308 12.22 19.66 -22.52
C LYS A 308 11.33 20.71 -21.87
N GLN A 309 10.09 20.86 -22.29
CA GLN A 309 9.13 21.72 -21.60
C GLN A 309 8.52 20.93 -20.42
N GLN A 310 8.83 21.37 -19.22
CA GLN A 310 8.18 20.93 -17.99
C GLN A 310 6.69 21.28 -18.09
N GLY A 311 5.84 20.29 -18.40
CA GLY A 311 4.41 20.47 -18.56
C GLY A 311 3.63 19.27 -18.05
N ILE A 312 2.38 19.50 -17.70
CA ILE A 312 1.41 18.46 -17.36
C ILE A 312 0.58 18.18 -18.59
N TYR A 313 0.55 16.94 -19.03
CA TYR A 313 -0.26 16.49 -20.17
C TYR A 313 -1.44 15.67 -19.66
N ILE A 314 -2.62 16.02 -20.13
CA ILE A 314 -3.85 15.27 -19.85
C ILE A 314 -4.32 14.66 -21.18
N SER A 315 -4.40 13.34 -21.22
CA SER A 315 -4.98 12.60 -22.34
C SER A 315 -6.32 11.98 -21.91
N VAL A 316 -7.24 11.92 -22.88
CA VAL A 316 -8.55 11.29 -22.68
C VAL A 316 -8.65 10.14 -23.66
N ALA A 317 -8.85 8.95 -23.13
CA ALA A 317 -9.01 7.75 -23.95
C ALA A 317 -10.48 7.31 -24.03
N PRO A 318 -10.93 6.71 -25.15
CA PRO A 318 -12.32 6.29 -25.33
C PRO A 318 -12.71 5.05 -24.50
N SER A 319 -11.74 4.33 -23.98
CA SER A 319 -11.96 3.14 -23.13
C SER A 319 -10.77 2.87 -22.21
N PRO A 320 -10.95 2.15 -21.09
CA PRO A 320 -9.85 1.76 -20.21
C PRO A 320 -8.72 0.98 -20.91
N ARG A 321 -9.08 0.18 -21.91
CA ARG A 321 -8.10 -0.55 -22.72
C ARG A 321 -7.24 0.41 -23.58
N ALA A 322 -7.87 1.39 -24.22
CA ALA A 322 -7.16 2.39 -25.02
C ALA A 322 -6.26 3.27 -24.14
N GLU A 323 -6.70 3.60 -22.91
CA GLU A 323 -5.89 4.30 -21.92
C GLU A 323 -4.63 3.51 -21.56
N LEU A 324 -4.78 2.22 -21.28
CA LEU A 324 -3.66 1.33 -20.98
C LEU A 324 -2.69 1.21 -22.16
N GLU A 325 -3.20 1.02 -23.37
CA GLU A 325 -2.38 0.91 -24.59
C GLU A 325 -1.57 2.19 -24.84
N GLU A 326 -2.18 3.36 -24.64
CA GLU A 326 -1.49 4.66 -24.79
C GLU A 326 -0.45 4.87 -23.69
N THR A 327 -0.77 4.52 -22.46
CA THR A 327 0.18 4.58 -21.32
C THR A 327 1.40 3.69 -21.58
N VAL A 328 1.19 2.46 -22.06
CA VAL A 328 2.29 1.55 -22.41
C VAL A 328 3.15 2.11 -23.55
N ARG A 329 2.54 2.70 -24.58
CA ARG A 329 3.30 3.36 -25.68
C ARG A 329 4.15 4.50 -25.16
N LEU A 330 3.59 5.35 -24.30
CA LEU A 330 4.29 6.48 -23.68
C LEU A 330 5.49 6.01 -22.85
N ILE A 331 5.29 5.03 -21.98
CA ILE A 331 6.36 4.44 -21.17
C ILE A 331 7.46 3.86 -22.08
N ARG A 332 7.09 3.08 -23.10
CA ARG A 332 8.08 2.51 -24.04
C ARG A 332 8.90 3.58 -24.75
N ARG A 333 8.28 4.69 -25.15
CA ARG A 333 8.98 5.83 -25.77
C ARG A 333 9.96 6.46 -24.78
N MET A 334 9.51 6.78 -23.57
CA MET A 334 10.36 7.35 -22.52
C MET A 334 11.58 6.48 -22.22
N VAL A 335 11.40 5.16 -22.11
CA VAL A 335 12.48 4.22 -21.83
C VAL A 335 13.45 4.07 -23.01
N ARG A 336 12.93 3.89 -24.25
CA ARG A 336 13.75 3.55 -25.41
C ARG A 336 14.37 4.76 -26.07
N GLU A 337 13.63 5.85 -26.21
CA GLU A 337 14.03 7.03 -26.98
C GLU A 337 14.65 8.10 -26.07
N GLU A 338 14.03 8.33 -24.92
CA GLU A 338 14.47 9.36 -23.96
C GLU A 338 15.45 8.82 -22.91
N LYS A 339 15.75 7.51 -22.94
CA LYS A 339 16.69 6.81 -22.03
C LYS A 339 16.40 7.09 -20.55
N MET A 340 15.14 7.30 -20.20
CA MET A 340 14.75 7.47 -18.81
C MET A 340 15.05 6.20 -18.02
N PRO A 341 15.74 6.28 -16.89
CA PRO A 341 16.01 5.09 -16.07
C PRO A 341 14.68 4.53 -15.55
N VAL A 342 14.50 3.22 -15.71
CA VAL A 342 13.38 2.48 -15.13
C VAL A 342 13.70 2.25 -13.65
N SER A 343 13.71 3.30 -12.86
CA SER A 343 13.80 3.19 -11.41
C SER A 343 12.40 3.33 -10.84
N TYR A 344 11.86 2.19 -10.40
CA TYR A 344 10.67 2.11 -9.55
C TYR A 344 9.40 2.83 -10.05
N THR A 345 8.78 2.30 -11.09
CA THR A 345 7.34 2.40 -11.24
C THR A 345 6.72 1.25 -10.47
N HIS A 346 6.65 1.33 -9.15
CA HIS A 346 5.66 0.57 -8.42
C HIS A 346 4.33 1.28 -8.63
N LEU A 347 3.58 0.79 -9.62
CA LEU A 347 2.14 0.95 -9.64
C LEU A 347 1.59 0.01 -8.58
N THR A 348 1.40 0.53 -7.38
CA THR A 348 0.59 -0.12 -6.36
C THR A 348 -0.87 0.11 -6.67
#